data_b25e6b32f74135b2737814219bd03176
#
_entry.id   b25e6b32f74135b2737814219bd03176
#
_cell.length_a   1.000
_cell.length_b   1.000
_cell.length_c   1.000
_cell.angle_alpha   90.00
_cell.angle_beta   90.00
_cell.angle_gamma   90.00
#
_symmetry.space_group_name_H-M   'P 1'
#
loop_
_entity.id
_entity.type
_entity.pdbx_description
1 polymer ?
#
loop_
_entity_poly.entity_id
_entity_poly.type
_entity_poly.pdbx_seq_one_letter_code
_entity_poly.pdbx_strand_id
1 'polypeptide(L)'
;MRLRLFTLFPAILGTLLALLGPTLPAIAADASAPLVTVDGTRFVDSHGREVVLRGFNVSGEVKLAEKGKLPFADAADARTSALAMRDLTNANTVRFLLSWDAAEPAPGTIDTAYLGKVAEQAGVFADLGFEVLFDFHQDLFSRYLFNTGSWYTGDGAPKWLVQAGGYPQESCGVCVNWGQNITQNAAVQQATYDLWHNRTLTTAAGAISERDEFLRYAKQVLLYLRANLTATRFAHVLGIDPYNEPYAGNYDSGQDSRTWERDVLWPFYQTFRSLMDNAGWADRPAFVEPNMFWNGNVQNQAGGFLDTGAIGPRYVFNTHFYDQAAISGVLMWGKASDGQESDDFARIRDRSAALSAPAIVTEFGHPLSGYTSDKAPSVDKAMYQGLDSRLTGAQWWGSVATSGPVLSGTQWQWDIYSGRHHELMNDNPDKVQTTGDAWNGEDFSAVALDDSGAAYLRQDARLLDRIYPAAVAGRTLAFVYEDRSRDGDSPMAWMPVPSSLPNVQTTVSSSRYAVLVWRSGGDGAATEVKLPAGFRNTIASDVAYTISADGRTLSLSGAGATGVVHYALITDATAPSAAALTAAKNELAGWAAAAF
;
A
#
# COMPACT_ATOMS: atom_id res chain seq x y z
N MET A 1 -95.05 8.69 -45.09
CA MET A 1 -94.23 9.88 -44.87
C MET A 1 -93.24 9.56 -43.74
N ARG A 2 -92.02 9.26 -44.08
CA ARG A 2 -91.00 8.78 -43.10
C ARG A 2 -89.91 9.78 -42.96
N LEU A 3 -89.73 10.36 -41.76
CA LEU A 3 -88.69 11.25 -41.37
C LEU A 3 -87.39 10.46 -41.05
N ARG A 4 -86.30 10.76 -41.64
CA ARG A 4 -84.98 10.22 -41.28
C ARG A 4 -84.25 11.22 -40.39
N LEU A 5 -83.95 10.80 -39.18
CA LEU A 5 -83.06 11.50 -38.25
C LEU A 5 -81.56 11.24 -38.64
N PHE A 6 -80.80 12.29 -38.80
CA PHE A 6 -79.32 12.24 -38.86
C PHE A 6 -78.77 12.47 -37.44
N THR A 7 -78.05 11.52 -36.97
CA THR A 7 -77.28 11.66 -35.70
C THR A 7 -75.88 12.13 -36.05
N LEU A 8 -75.53 13.31 -35.56
CA LEU A 8 -74.14 13.84 -35.51
C LEU A 8 -73.41 13.27 -34.31
N PHE A 9 -72.24 12.66 -34.53
CA PHE A 9 -71.27 12.32 -33.49
C PHE A 9 -70.32 13.49 -33.30
N PRO A 10 -70.05 13.98 -32.06
CA PRO A 10 -68.99 14.91 -31.81
C PRO A 10 -67.67 14.14 -31.57
N ALA A 11 -66.62 14.49 -32.32
CA ALA A 11 -65.27 14.05 -32.09
C ALA A 11 -64.71 14.72 -30.80
N ILE A 12 -64.39 13.87 -29.79
CA ILE A 12 -63.70 14.31 -28.58
C ILE A 12 -62.21 14.32 -28.90
N LEU A 13 -61.61 15.49 -28.98
CA LEU A 13 -60.19 15.70 -29.09
C LEU A 13 -59.59 15.57 -27.66
N GLY A 14 -58.99 14.44 -27.36
CA GLY A 14 -58.30 14.20 -26.11
C GLY A 14 -56.95 14.90 -26.11
N THR A 15 -56.84 15.98 -25.38
CA THR A 15 -55.56 16.65 -25.08
C THR A 15 -54.82 15.85 -24.04
N LEU A 16 -53.72 15.17 -24.44
CA LEU A 16 -52.79 14.51 -23.50
C LEU A 16 -51.96 15.63 -22.84
N LEU A 17 -52.32 16.00 -21.60
CA LEU A 17 -51.47 16.81 -20.75
C LEU A 17 -50.33 15.91 -20.23
N ALA A 18 -49.13 16.02 -20.80
CA ALA A 18 -47.92 15.47 -20.25
C ALA A 18 -47.62 16.21 -18.94
N LEU A 19 -47.86 15.54 -17.82
CA LEU A 19 -47.40 15.97 -16.50
C LEU A 19 -45.85 15.89 -16.49
N LEU A 20 -45.18 16.97 -16.84
CA LEU A 20 -43.79 17.21 -16.49
C LEU A 20 -43.75 17.42 -14.97
N GLY A 21 -43.54 16.33 -14.23
CA GLY A 21 -43.15 16.43 -12.83
C GLY A 21 -41.83 17.21 -12.72
N PRO A 22 -41.63 18.02 -11.66
CA PRO A 22 -40.35 18.68 -11.45
C PRO A 22 -39.26 17.60 -11.37
N THR A 23 -38.34 17.59 -12.33
CA THR A 23 -37.09 16.87 -12.21
C THR A 23 -36.36 17.49 -11.03
N LEU A 24 -36.28 16.76 -9.91
CA LEU A 24 -35.39 17.14 -8.80
C LEU A 24 -34.01 17.35 -9.43
N PRO A 25 -33.33 18.46 -9.12
CA PRO A 25 -31.96 18.64 -9.59
C PRO A 25 -31.17 17.43 -9.07
N ALA A 26 -30.46 16.76 -9.98
CA ALA A 26 -29.48 15.78 -9.58
C ALA A 26 -28.53 16.46 -8.57
N ILE A 27 -28.47 15.97 -7.34
CA ILE A 27 -27.50 16.43 -6.37
C ILE A 27 -26.15 16.19 -7.05
N ALA A 28 -25.42 17.26 -7.36
CA ALA A 28 -24.08 17.14 -7.91
C ALA A 28 -23.29 16.27 -6.93
N ALA A 29 -22.64 15.23 -7.44
CA ALA A 29 -21.78 14.39 -6.63
C ALA A 29 -20.73 15.29 -5.95
N ASP A 30 -20.48 15.05 -4.66
CA ASP A 30 -19.44 15.79 -3.94
C ASP A 30 -18.09 15.49 -4.60
N ALA A 31 -17.49 16.50 -5.22
CA ALA A 31 -16.21 16.36 -5.92
C ALA A 31 -15.06 15.96 -4.96
N SER A 32 -15.26 16.03 -3.66
CA SER A 32 -14.29 15.58 -2.65
C SER A 32 -14.57 14.18 -2.12
N ALA A 33 -15.65 13.51 -2.57
CA ALA A 33 -15.93 12.13 -2.17
C ALA A 33 -14.79 11.19 -2.58
N PRO A 34 -14.39 10.21 -1.74
CA PRO A 34 -13.28 9.32 -2.04
C PRO A 34 -13.56 8.48 -3.29
N LEU A 35 -12.54 8.37 -4.15
CA LEU A 35 -12.59 7.50 -5.35
C LEU A 35 -12.52 6.03 -4.97
N VAL A 36 -11.83 5.72 -3.88
CA VAL A 36 -11.71 4.38 -3.31
C VAL A 36 -12.24 4.39 -1.89
N THR A 37 -13.12 3.45 -1.59
CA THR A 37 -13.77 3.29 -0.28
C THR A 37 -13.62 1.86 0.24
N VAL A 38 -14.12 1.60 1.44
CA VAL A 38 -14.06 0.29 2.10
C VAL A 38 -15.43 -0.41 2.02
N ASP A 39 -15.44 -1.66 1.57
CA ASP A 39 -16.59 -2.56 1.59
C ASP A 39 -16.19 -3.93 2.15
N GLY A 40 -16.49 -4.17 3.43
CA GLY A 40 -16.06 -5.37 4.15
C GLY A 40 -14.55 -5.51 4.15
N THR A 41 -14.03 -6.57 3.51
CA THR A 41 -12.59 -6.84 3.41
C THR A 41 -11.96 -6.34 2.10
N ARG A 42 -12.61 -5.41 1.39
CA ARG A 42 -12.17 -4.93 0.08
C ARG A 42 -12.07 -3.41 0.03
N PHE A 43 -11.17 -2.93 -0.80
CA PHE A 43 -11.26 -1.59 -1.37
C PHE A 43 -12.17 -1.65 -2.59
N VAL A 44 -13.03 -0.66 -2.74
CA VAL A 44 -13.96 -0.59 -3.87
C VAL A 44 -14.02 0.83 -4.44
N ASP A 45 -14.23 0.92 -5.76
CA ASP A 45 -14.48 2.17 -6.44
C ASP A 45 -15.99 2.51 -6.50
N SER A 46 -16.34 3.62 -7.15
CA SER A 46 -17.72 4.07 -7.34
C SER A 46 -18.60 3.12 -8.16
N HIS A 47 -18.00 2.18 -8.90
CA HIS A 47 -18.69 1.12 -9.63
C HIS A 47 -18.88 -0.17 -8.81
N GLY A 48 -18.40 -0.18 -7.55
CA GLY A 48 -18.39 -1.37 -6.71
C GLY A 48 -17.38 -2.43 -7.16
N ARG A 49 -16.41 -2.07 -8.01
CA ARG A 49 -15.31 -2.96 -8.41
C ARG A 49 -14.31 -3.08 -7.26
N GLU A 50 -13.78 -4.28 -7.05
CA GLU A 50 -12.66 -4.50 -6.14
C GLU A 50 -11.41 -3.81 -6.69
N VAL A 51 -10.79 -2.92 -5.89
CA VAL A 51 -9.59 -2.15 -6.26
C VAL A 51 -8.37 -2.76 -5.60
N VAL A 52 -7.31 -2.93 -6.39
CA VAL A 52 -5.98 -3.32 -5.90
C VAL A 52 -5.03 -2.14 -6.02
N LEU A 53 -4.47 -1.75 -4.88
CA LEU A 53 -3.51 -0.66 -4.76
C LEU A 53 -2.09 -1.25 -4.84
N ARG A 54 -1.28 -0.74 -5.76
CA ARG A 54 0.13 -1.11 -5.96
C ARG A 54 0.96 0.14 -6.11
N GLY A 55 2.03 0.25 -5.35
CA GLY A 55 2.90 1.42 -5.44
C GLY A 55 4.07 1.39 -4.49
N PHE A 56 4.45 2.56 -4.03
CA PHE A 56 5.66 2.75 -3.24
C PHE A 56 5.44 3.76 -2.12
N ASN A 57 6.30 3.66 -1.10
CA ASN A 57 6.48 4.72 -0.13
C ASN A 57 7.28 5.86 -0.76
N VAL A 58 6.87 7.10 -0.59
CA VAL A 58 7.59 8.30 -0.98
C VAL A 58 7.78 9.21 0.22
N SER A 59 8.98 9.39 0.65
CA SER A 59 10.12 8.46 0.57
C SER A 59 10.88 8.55 1.90
N GLY A 60 11.77 7.62 2.18
CA GLY A 60 12.68 7.69 3.32
C GLY A 60 13.52 8.95 3.38
N GLU A 61 13.60 9.73 2.30
CA GLU A 61 14.24 11.04 2.27
C GLU A 61 13.64 12.05 3.27
N VAL A 62 12.38 11.89 3.69
CA VAL A 62 11.79 12.72 4.75
C VAL A 62 12.50 12.58 6.09
N LYS A 63 13.28 11.51 6.28
CA LYS A 63 14.15 11.31 7.43
C LYS A 63 15.36 12.25 7.41
N LEU A 64 15.73 12.80 6.24
CA LEU A 64 16.88 13.65 6.01
C LEU A 64 16.48 15.13 5.96
N ALA A 65 17.42 16.01 6.37
CA ALA A 65 17.19 17.45 6.34
C ALA A 65 17.47 18.10 4.97
N GLU A 66 18.14 17.41 4.06
CA GLU A 66 18.61 17.96 2.79
C GLU A 66 17.53 18.61 1.93
N LYS A 67 16.33 18.05 1.90
CA LYS A 67 15.16 18.61 1.21
C LYS A 67 14.14 19.22 2.18
N GLY A 68 14.56 19.52 3.41
CA GLY A 68 13.65 20.04 4.44
C GLY A 68 12.68 18.99 4.96
N LYS A 69 13.09 17.72 4.96
CA LYS A 69 12.28 16.56 5.36
C LYS A 69 11.01 16.38 4.51
N LEU A 70 11.16 16.63 3.22
CA LEU A 70 10.16 16.42 2.18
C LEU A 70 10.64 15.31 1.24
N PRO A 71 9.71 14.54 0.62
CA PRO A 71 10.08 13.51 -0.36
C PRO A 71 10.80 14.06 -1.59
N PHE A 72 10.52 15.32 -1.97
CA PHE A 72 11.07 15.95 -3.17
C PHE A 72 11.48 17.39 -2.90
N ALA A 73 12.36 17.94 -3.74
CA ALA A 73 12.81 19.31 -3.60
C ALA A 73 11.66 20.33 -3.76
N ASP A 74 10.78 20.08 -4.73
CA ASP A 74 9.60 20.90 -5.04
C ASP A 74 8.56 20.11 -5.82
N ALA A 75 7.47 20.77 -6.24
CA ALA A 75 6.39 20.15 -7.00
C ALA A 75 6.79 19.71 -8.44
N ALA A 76 7.76 20.38 -9.06
CA ALA A 76 8.23 20.00 -10.39
C ALA A 76 9.03 18.70 -10.32
N ASP A 77 9.84 18.56 -9.30
CA ASP A 77 10.59 17.37 -8.98
C ASP A 77 9.66 16.21 -8.60
N ALA A 78 8.67 16.46 -7.73
CA ALA A 78 7.62 15.49 -7.41
C ALA A 78 6.89 14.99 -8.67
N ARG A 79 6.62 15.89 -9.63
CA ARG A 79 5.96 15.54 -10.89
C ARG A 79 6.85 14.65 -11.77
N THR A 80 8.11 14.99 -11.89
CA THR A 80 9.08 14.18 -12.65
C THR A 80 9.18 12.78 -12.08
N SER A 81 9.27 12.67 -10.77
CA SER A 81 9.34 11.40 -10.04
C SER A 81 8.05 10.58 -10.18
N ALA A 82 6.87 11.21 -10.03
CA ALA A 82 5.58 10.54 -10.17
C ALA A 82 5.35 10.01 -11.60
N LEU A 83 5.76 10.77 -12.62
CA LEU A 83 5.72 10.31 -14.01
C LEU A 83 6.65 9.11 -14.22
N ALA A 84 7.88 9.16 -13.69
CA ALA A 84 8.81 8.05 -13.76
C ALA A 84 8.25 6.80 -13.06
N MET A 85 7.65 6.94 -11.87
CA MET A 85 7.01 5.84 -11.14
C MET A 85 5.91 5.19 -11.98
N ARG A 86 4.98 6.01 -12.52
CA ARG A 86 3.89 5.51 -13.37
C ARG A 86 4.42 4.78 -14.60
N ASP A 87 5.38 5.37 -15.30
CA ASP A 87 5.85 4.89 -16.58
C ASP A 87 6.75 3.65 -16.44
N LEU A 88 7.51 3.55 -15.34
CA LEU A 88 8.41 2.43 -15.08
C LEU A 88 7.76 1.24 -14.34
N THR A 89 6.64 1.45 -13.62
CA THR A 89 6.09 0.41 -12.73
C THR A 89 4.58 0.18 -12.84
N ASN A 90 3.82 0.99 -13.56
CA ASN A 90 2.35 0.98 -13.55
C ASN A 90 1.70 1.21 -12.16
N ALA A 91 2.43 1.76 -11.21
CA ALA A 91 1.89 2.05 -9.88
C ALA A 91 0.65 2.96 -9.95
N ASN A 92 -0.30 2.75 -9.05
CA ASN A 92 -1.53 3.52 -8.91
C ASN A 92 -1.71 4.14 -7.52
N THR A 93 -0.78 3.93 -6.60
CA THR A 93 -0.85 4.47 -5.24
C THR A 93 0.52 4.85 -4.70
N VAL A 94 0.53 5.76 -3.74
CA VAL A 94 1.70 6.11 -2.95
C VAL A 94 1.35 6.21 -1.47
N ARG A 95 2.24 5.78 -0.59
CA ARG A 95 2.24 6.14 0.81
C ARG A 95 3.16 7.33 0.98
N PHE A 96 2.60 8.47 1.37
CA PHE A 96 3.27 9.77 1.43
C PHE A 96 3.65 10.10 2.87
N LEU A 97 4.93 10.06 3.17
CA LEU A 97 5.46 10.22 4.52
C LEU A 97 5.45 11.68 4.97
N LEU A 98 5.13 11.90 6.24
CA LEU A 98 5.07 13.19 6.91
C LEU A 98 6.08 13.22 8.08
N SER A 99 6.83 14.30 8.21
CA SER A 99 7.75 14.49 9.34
C SER A 99 7.14 15.35 10.44
N TRP A 100 6.99 14.80 11.64
CA TRP A 100 6.58 15.58 12.82
C TRP A 100 7.61 16.67 13.16
N ASP A 101 8.90 16.33 13.14
CA ASP A 101 9.99 17.28 13.44
C ASP A 101 9.99 18.49 12.49
N ALA A 102 9.64 18.31 11.21
CA ALA A 102 9.51 19.43 10.29
C ALA A 102 8.21 20.22 10.45
N ALA A 103 7.11 19.53 10.72
CA ALA A 103 5.80 20.16 10.82
C ALA A 103 5.61 20.94 12.12
N GLU A 104 6.31 20.56 13.19
CA GLU A 104 6.22 21.22 14.50
C GLU A 104 7.63 21.54 15.08
N PRO A 105 8.34 22.53 14.52
CA PRO A 105 9.71 22.85 14.91
C PRO A 105 9.86 23.45 16.32
N ALA A 106 8.76 23.86 16.94
CA ALA A 106 8.71 24.36 18.31
C ALA A 106 7.36 23.99 18.95
N PRO A 107 7.30 23.84 20.29
CA PRO A 107 6.06 23.43 20.98
C PRO A 107 4.85 24.26 20.58
N GLY A 108 3.78 23.62 20.13
CA GLY A 108 2.55 24.26 19.72
C GLY A 108 2.61 25.04 18.40
N THR A 109 3.74 25.08 17.72
CA THR A 109 3.96 25.90 16.51
C THR A 109 3.98 25.02 15.26
N ILE A 110 2.96 25.12 14.43
CA ILE A 110 2.88 24.39 13.16
C ILE A 110 3.52 25.20 12.04
N ASP A 111 4.45 24.60 11.32
CA ASP A 111 5.05 25.17 10.10
C ASP A 111 4.11 24.98 8.91
N THR A 112 3.31 26.01 8.64
CA THR A 112 2.38 26.01 7.49
C THR A 112 3.08 26.10 6.14
N ALA A 113 4.34 26.56 6.09
CA ALA A 113 5.11 26.57 4.86
C ALA A 113 5.56 25.16 4.49
N TYR A 114 5.99 24.37 5.48
CA TYR A 114 6.25 22.93 5.29
C TYR A 114 4.99 22.20 4.82
N LEU A 115 3.87 22.38 5.52
CA LEU A 115 2.59 21.73 5.15
C LEU A 115 2.09 22.16 3.77
N GLY A 116 2.37 23.40 3.35
CA GLY A 116 2.07 23.87 1.99
C GLY A 116 2.80 23.06 0.91
N LYS A 117 4.08 22.79 1.14
CA LYS A 117 4.87 21.95 0.23
C LYS A 117 4.41 20.49 0.24
N VAL A 118 4.05 19.95 1.40
CA VAL A 118 3.44 18.62 1.52
C VAL A 118 2.17 18.53 0.67
N ALA A 119 1.22 19.47 0.85
CA ALA A 119 -0.02 19.49 0.09
C ALA A 119 0.21 19.65 -1.42
N GLU A 120 1.20 20.45 -1.81
CA GLU A 120 1.56 20.65 -3.21
C GLU A 120 2.15 19.38 -3.84
N GLN A 121 3.13 18.74 -3.19
CA GLN A 121 3.79 17.52 -3.68
C GLN A 121 2.83 16.33 -3.71
N ALA A 122 2.05 16.10 -2.66
CA ALA A 122 1.02 15.06 -2.64
C ALA A 122 -0.07 15.32 -3.69
N GLY A 123 -0.45 16.59 -3.88
CA GLY A 123 -1.39 17.02 -4.91
C GLY A 123 -0.92 16.71 -6.33
N VAL A 124 0.38 16.69 -6.59
CA VAL A 124 0.95 16.31 -7.90
C VAL A 124 0.68 14.83 -8.20
N PHE A 125 0.83 13.95 -7.22
CA PHE A 125 0.49 12.52 -7.38
C PHE A 125 -1.01 12.34 -7.65
N ALA A 126 -1.87 13.02 -6.90
CA ALA A 126 -3.32 13.00 -7.12
C ALA A 126 -3.70 13.50 -8.53
N ASP A 127 -3.09 14.60 -9.02
CA ASP A 127 -3.31 15.12 -10.38
C ASP A 127 -2.89 14.15 -11.48
N LEU A 128 -2.01 13.21 -11.19
CA LEU A 128 -1.56 12.14 -12.10
C LEU A 128 -2.34 10.83 -11.94
N GLY A 129 -3.36 10.82 -11.06
CA GLY A 129 -4.26 9.69 -10.86
C GLY A 129 -3.77 8.65 -9.86
N PHE A 130 -2.79 8.98 -9.04
CA PHE A 130 -2.39 8.13 -7.91
C PHE A 130 -3.35 8.32 -6.74
N GLU A 131 -3.70 7.22 -6.07
CA GLU A 131 -4.29 7.26 -4.75
C GLU A 131 -3.20 7.55 -3.70
N VAL A 132 -3.49 8.44 -2.74
CA VAL A 132 -2.50 8.93 -1.76
C VAL A 132 -2.92 8.52 -0.36
N LEU A 133 -2.08 7.73 0.31
CA LEU A 133 -2.15 7.44 1.72
C LEU A 133 -1.14 8.32 2.45
N PHE A 134 -1.58 9.20 3.35
CA PHE A 134 -0.66 9.95 4.20
C PHE A 134 -0.25 9.12 5.41
N ASP A 135 1.02 9.25 5.80
CA ASP A 135 1.62 8.52 6.90
C ASP A 135 2.29 9.45 7.90
N PHE A 136 1.89 9.38 9.16
CA PHE A 136 2.61 10.01 10.27
C PHE A 136 3.82 9.15 10.64
N HIS A 137 4.91 9.36 9.89
CA HIS A 137 6.10 8.52 9.94
C HIS A 137 6.96 8.77 11.17
N GLN A 138 7.46 7.70 11.75
CA GLN A 138 8.48 7.67 12.76
C GLN A 138 9.28 6.37 12.68
N ASP A 139 10.56 6.43 13.02
CA ASP A 139 11.41 5.27 13.30
C ASP A 139 12.21 5.53 14.56
N LEU A 140 12.16 4.58 15.50
CA LEU A 140 12.90 4.68 16.76
C LEU A 140 12.64 6.00 17.51
N PHE A 141 11.41 6.51 17.40
CA PHE A 141 10.89 7.70 18.03
C PHE A 141 11.49 9.02 17.51
N SER A 142 12.83 9.16 17.44
CA SER A 142 13.49 10.42 17.04
C SER A 142 14.99 10.24 16.79
N ARG A 143 15.51 10.95 15.77
CA ARG A 143 16.96 11.03 15.53
C ARG A 143 17.76 11.65 16.68
N TYR A 144 17.11 12.47 17.49
CA TYR A 144 17.76 13.20 18.58
C TYR A 144 18.02 12.35 19.83
N LEU A 145 17.63 11.06 19.80
CA LEU A 145 17.98 10.07 20.82
C LEU A 145 19.33 9.38 20.56
N PHE A 146 19.97 9.67 19.41
CA PHE A 146 21.20 8.99 19.00
C PHE A 146 22.42 9.89 19.10
N ASN A 147 23.51 9.37 19.64
CA ASN A 147 24.79 10.08 19.68
C ASN A 147 25.62 9.82 18.40
N THR A 148 26.68 10.60 18.22
CA THR A 148 27.59 10.51 17.05
C THR A 148 28.27 9.16 16.88
N GLY A 149 28.38 8.36 17.95
CA GLY A 149 28.96 7.01 17.92
C GLY A 149 28.01 5.93 17.44
N SER A 150 26.69 6.22 17.34
CA SER A 150 25.70 5.25 16.90
C SER A 150 25.86 4.89 15.42
N TRP A 151 25.62 3.61 15.10
CA TRP A 151 25.51 3.11 13.72
C TRP A 151 24.12 3.27 13.13
N TYR A 152 23.15 3.67 13.94
CA TYR A 152 21.76 3.81 13.60
C TYR A 152 21.26 5.20 13.99
N THR A 153 20.15 5.60 13.40
CA THR A 153 19.43 6.82 13.74
C THR A 153 17.92 6.57 13.67
N GLY A 154 17.14 7.52 14.10
CA GLY A 154 15.68 7.51 14.00
C GLY A 154 15.16 8.75 13.28
N ASP A 155 13.85 8.86 13.23
CA ASP A 155 13.11 10.06 12.84
C ASP A 155 11.76 10.11 13.57
N GLY A 156 11.00 11.17 13.38
CA GLY A 156 9.67 11.35 13.99
C GLY A 156 9.63 12.53 14.94
N ALA A 157 9.72 12.29 16.24
CA ALA A 157 9.53 13.34 17.26
C ALA A 157 10.57 14.46 17.17
N PRO A 158 10.14 15.73 17.33
CA PRO A 158 11.00 16.89 17.16
C PRO A 158 12.02 17.04 18.29
N LYS A 159 13.10 17.75 17.98
CA LYS A 159 14.22 18.01 18.91
C LYS A 159 13.78 18.60 20.24
N TRP A 160 12.86 19.55 20.20
CA TRP A 160 12.38 20.23 21.40
C TRP A 160 11.67 19.27 22.37
N LEU A 161 10.97 18.23 21.85
CA LEU A 161 10.31 17.24 22.66
C LEU A 161 11.31 16.33 23.38
N VAL A 162 12.30 15.84 22.65
CA VAL A 162 13.40 15.02 23.21
C VAL A 162 14.15 15.80 24.32
N GLN A 163 14.42 17.09 24.07
CA GLN A 163 15.07 17.95 25.05
C GLN A 163 14.21 18.22 26.29
N ALA A 164 12.91 18.50 26.10
CA ALA A 164 11.96 18.72 27.20
C ALA A 164 11.75 17.47 28.04
N GLY A 165 11.77 16.27 27.41
CA GLY A 165 11.73 14.98 28.08
C GLY A 165 12.97 14.63 28.86
N GLY A 166 14.10 15.31 28.56
CA GLY A 166 15.40 15.05 29.18
C GLY A 166 15.99 13.70 28.78
N TYR A 167 15.61 13.19 27.62
CA TYR A 167 16.11 11.90 27.12
C TYR A 167 17.58 12.01 26.71
N PRO A 168 18.42 11.05 27.10
CA PRO A 168 19.82 11.06 26.73
C PRO A 168 19.98 10.72 25.24
N GLN A 169 21.15 11.09 24.69
CA GLN A 169 21.59 10.58 23.39
C GLN A 169 22.42 9.32 23.60
N GLU A 170 21.99 8.21 23.05
CA GLU A 170 22.61 6.92 23.26
C GLU A 170 22.95 6.20 21.96
N SER A 171 23.63 5.08 22.08
CA SER A 171 23.80 4.09 21.03
C SER A 171 23.37 2.73 21.56
N CYS A 172 22.94 1.87 20.68
CA CYS A 172 22.50 0.50 21.01
C CYS A 172 23.63 -0.41 21.56
N GLY A 173 24.89 0.08 21.56
CA GLY A 173 26.03 -0.77 21.88
C GLY A 173 26.35 -1.74 20.73
N VAL A 174 26.24 -3.03 20.95
CA VAL A 174 26.50 -4.04 19.91
C VAL A 174 25.16 -4.49 19.30
N CYS A 175 24.69 -3.76 18.30
CA CYS A 175 23.52 -4.12 17.50
C CYS A 175 23.94 -4.53 16.09
N VAL A 176 23.26 -5.52 15.53
CA VAL A 176 23.47 -6.03 14.17
C VAL A 176 22.42 -5.52 13.18
N ASN A 177 21.31 -4.96 13.68
CA ASN A 177 20.31 -4.27 12.88
C ASN A 177 19.67 -3.12 13.69
N TRP A 178 19.01 -2.19 12.99
CA TRP A 178 18.44 -1.00 13.63
C TRP A 178 17.30 -1.33 14.61
N GLY A 179 16.47 -2.33 14.29
CA GLY A 179 15.32 -2.72 15.12
C GLY A 179 15.68 -3.18 16.52
N GLN A 180 16.94 -3.61 16.77
CA GLN A 180 17.41 -3.93 18.11
C GLN A 180 17.43 -2.72 19.05
N ASN A 181 17.46 -1.49 18.53
CA ASN A 181 17.33 -0.29 19.35
C ASN A 181 16.00 -0.24 20.11
N ILE A 182 14.93 -0.82 19.58
CA ILE A 182 13.63 -0.89 20.25
C ILE A 182 13.71 -1.59 21.60
N THR A 183 14.61 -2.58 21.73
CA THR A 183 14.74 -3.40 22.93
C THR A 183 16.05 -3.20 23.69
N GLN A 184 17.04 -2.49 23.11
CA GLN A 184 18.38 -2.36 23.68
C GLN A 184 18.82 -0.90 23.92
N ASN A 185 18.16 0.07 23.28
CA ASN A 185 18.44 1.49 23.51
C ASN A 185 17.49 2.04 24.57
N ALA A 186 17.98 2.34 25.76
CA ALA A 186 17.17 2.76 26.89
C ALA A 186 16.47 4.11 26.64
N ALA A 187 17.09 5.01 25.87
CA ALA A 187 16.48 6.31 25.51
C ALA A 187 15.28 6.11 24.58
N VAL A 188 15.41 5.24 23.57
CA VAL A 188 14.31 4.89 22.66
C VAL A 188 13.16 4.23 23.43
N GLN A 189 13.47 3.25 24.29
CA GLN A 189 12.46 2.58 25.13
C GLN A 189 11.71 3.55 26.02
N GLN A 190 12.43 4.43 26.71
CA GLN A 190 11.83 5.37 27.66
C GLN A 190 10.98 6.43 26.96
N ALA A 191 11.48 7.04 25.86
CA ALA A 191 10.75 8.05 25.13
C ALA A 191 9.44 7.51 24.53
N THR A 192 9.49 6.31 23.97
CA THR A 192 8.30 5.65 23.41
C THR A 192 7.30 5.27 24.51
N TYR A 193 7.78 4.72 25.64
CA TYR A 193 6.93 4.42 26.79
C TYR A 193 6.22 5.67 27.32
N ASP A 194 6.94 6.78 27.45
CA ASP A 194 6.44 8.06 27.95
C ASP A 194 5.36 8.64 27.02
N LEU A 195 5.53 8.54 25.70
CA LEU A 195 4.50 8.92 24.73
C LEU A 195 3.19 8.16 24.98
N TRP A 196 3.26 6.83 25.09
CA TRP A 196 2.06 6.02 25.30
C TRP A 196 1.39 6.28 26.66
N HIS A 197 2.17 6.63 27.67
CA HIS A 197 1.69 7.01 29.00
C HIS A 197 1.32 8.49 29.12
N ASN A 198 1.41 9.23 28.01
CA ASN A 198 1.02 10.65 27.93
C ASN A 198 1.76 11.50 28.99
N ARG A 199 3.06 11.28 29.13
CA ARG A 199 3.90 11.98 30.11
C ARG A 199 3.79 13.50 29.93
N THR A 200 3.68 14.23 31.04
CA THR A 200 3.69 15.70 31.02
C THR A 200 5.12 16.23 31.05
N LEU A 201 5.43 17.05 30.07
CA LEU A 201 6.72 17.74 29.89
C LEU A 201 6.59 19.23 30.20
N THR A 202 7.67 19.84 30.69
CA THR A 202 7.76 21.29 30.84
C THR A 202 8.52 21.88 29.66
N THR A 203 7.88 22.72 28.88
CA THR A 203 8.44 23.39 27.71
C THR A 203 8.45 24.91 27.87
N ALA A 204 9.10 25.61 26.94
CA ALA A 204 9.05 27.08 26.89
C ALA A 204 7.61 27.61 26.68
N ALA A 205 6.72 26.82 26.07
CA ALA A 205 5.31 27.17 25.86
C ALA A 205 4.42 26.77 27.04
N GLY A 206 4.96 26.14 28.09
CA GLY A 206 4.22 25.65 29.25
C GLY A 206 4.28 24.12 29.36
N ALA A 207 3.42 23.56 30.20
CA ALA A 207 3.27 22.11 30.36
C ALA A 207 2.52 21.53 29.17
N ILE A 208 3.04 20.46 28.59
CA ILE A 208 2.38 19.69 27.53
C ILE A 208 2.41 18.20 27.88
N SER A 209 1.47 17.42 27.36
CA SER A 209 1.46 15.97 27.47
C SER A 209 1.78 15.36 26.11
N GLU A 210 2.72 14.43 26.04
CA GLU A 210 3.37 13.99 24.80
C GLU A 210 2.40 13.44 23.75
N ARG A 211 1.53 12.51 24.15
CA ARG A 211 0.53 11.92 23.26
C ARG A 211 -0.53 12.92 22.84
N ASP A 212 -0.97 13.77 23.75
CA ASP A 212 -1.96 14.81 23.45
C ASP A 212 -1.38 15.84 22.49
N GLU A 213 -0.08 16.14 22.59
CA GLU A 213 0.60 17.04 21.65
C GLU A 213 0.74 16.40 20.26
N PHE A 214 1.10 15.10 20.18
CA PHE A 214 1.06 14.38 18.90
C PHE A 214 -0.34 14.45 18.27
N LEU A 215 -1.40 14.19 19.03
CA LEU A 215 -2.77 14.27 18.54
C LEU A 215 -3.16 15.69 18.13
N ARG A 216 -2.68 16.72 18.86
CA ARG A 216 -2.87 18.13 18.49
C ARG A 216 -2.18 18.44 17.16
N TYR A 217 -0.90 18.07 17.03
CA TYR A 217 -0.14 18.19 15.81
C TYR A 217 -0.85 17.50 14.64
N ALA A 218 -1.19 16.24 14.78
CA ALA A 218 -1.89 15.47 13.75
C ALA A 218 -3.19 16.16 13.32
N LYS A 219 -3.98 16.66 14.26
CA LYS A 219 -5.21 17.41 13.95
C LYS A 219 -4.92 18.65 13.10
N GLN A 220 -3.88 19.41 13.40
CA GLN A 220 -3.52 20.60 12.62
C GLN A 220 -3.09 20.24 11.20
N VAL A 221 -2.33 19.16 11.04
CA VAL A 221 -1.95 18.63 9.71
C VAL A 221 -3.20 18.26 8.91
N LEU A 222 -4.12 17.48 9.49
CA LEU A 222 -5.35 17.06 8.83
C LEU A 222 -6.24 18.26 8.42
N LEU A 223 -6.41 19.23 9.31
CA LEU A 223 -7.15 20.47 9.01
C LEU A 223 -6.49 21.24 7.86
N TYR A 224 -5.16 21.35 7.87
CA TYR A 224 -4.42 22.04 6.84
C TYR A 224 -4.57 21.35 5.48
N LEU A 225 -4.32 20.05 5.40
CA LEU A 225 -4.44 19.26 4.17
C LEU A 225 -5.88 19.32 3.62
N ARG A 226 -6.89 19.17 4.48
CA ARG A 226 -8.30 19.28 4.07
C ARG A 226 -8.65 20.64 3.48
N ALA A 227 -8.07 21.72 4.01
CA ALA A 227 -8.32 23.08 3.55
C ALA A 227 -7.54 23.46 2.28
N ASN A 228 -6.38 22.83 2.04
CA ASN A 228 -5.45 23.26 0.99
C ASN A 228 -5.36 22.28 -0.21
N LEU A 229 -5.81 21.04 -0.06
CA LEU A 229 -6.05 20.17 -1.22
C LEU A 229 -7.37 20.55 -1.89
N THR A 230 -7.36 20.70 -3.22
CA THR A 230 -8.60 20.89 -3.99
C THR A 230 -9.54 19.70 -3.78
N ALA A 231 -10.84 19.87 -4.01
CA ALA A 231 -11.80 18.78 -3.90
C ALA A 231 -11.39 17.56 -4.74
N THR A 232 -10.94 17.77 -5.98
CA THR A 232 -10.49 16.71 -6.87
C THR A 232 -9.25 15.99 -6.32
N ARG A 233 -8.25 16.72 -5.82
CA ARG A 233 -7.05 16.11 -5.22
C ARG A 233 -7.39 15.35 -3.94
N PHE A 234 -8.28 15.91 -3.12
CA PHE A 234 -8.74 15.24 -1.90
C PHE A 234 -9.55 13.98 -2.19
N ALA A 235 -10.23 13.89 -3.35
CA ALA A 235 -10.91 12.67 -3.77
C ALA A 235 -9.96 11.47 -3.94
N HIS A 236 -8.70 11.72 -4.30
CA HIS A 236 -7.64 10.72 -4.38
C HIS A 236 -7.00 10.36 -3.03
N VAL A 237 -7.39 11.00 -1.94
CA VAL A 237 -6.84 10.66 -0.62
C VAL A 237 -7.52 9.41 -0.07
N LEU A 238 -6.76 8.33 0.10
CA LEU A 238 -7.24 7.06 0.65
C LEU A 238 -7.58 7.16 2.14
N GLY A 239 -6.74 7.81 2.91
CA GLY A 239 -6.87 7.92 4.36
C GLY A 239 -5.55 8.33 5.02
N ILE A 240 -5.44 7.97 6.29
CA ILE A 240 -4.28 8.28 7.14
C ILE A 240 -3.77 7.00 7.80
N ASP A 241 -2.46 6.83 7.80
CA ASP A 241 -1.73 5.99 8.72
C ASP A 241 -1.41 6.82 9.98
N PRO A 242 -2.06 6.54 11.11
CA PRO A 242 -1.97 7.40 12.30
C PRO A 242 -0.62 7.42 12.99
N TYR A 243 0.17 6.37 12.86
CA TYR A 243 1.47 6.23 13.51
C TYR A 243 2.22 5.02 12.93
N ASN A 244 3.32 5.28 12.25
CA ASN A 244 4.16 4.24 11.65
C ASN A 244 4.76 3.32 12.70
N GLU A 245 4.71 2.01 12.47
CA GLU A 245 5.40 0.97 13.24
C GLU A 245 5.32 1.13 14.77
N PRO A 246 4.11 1.10 15.36
CA PRO A 246 3.95 1.30 16.79
C PRO A 246 4.53 0.15 17.62
N TYR A 247 5.24 0.49 18.71
CA TYR A 247 5.72 -0.43 19.73
C TYR A 247 5.66 0.20 21.11
N ALA A 248 5.64 -0.62 22.17
CA ALA A 248 5.35 -0.14 23.52
C ALA A 248 6.49 0.69 24.16
N GLY A 249 7.72 0.57 23.67
CA GLY A 249 8.91 0.98 24.41
C GLY A 249 9.20 -0.03 25.52
N ASN A 250 8.48 0.12 26.64
CA ASN A 250 8.44 -0.86 27.73
C ASN A 250 7.01 -1.29 28.02
N TYR A 251 6.83 -2.46 28.59
CA TYR A 251 5.54 -2.93 29.06
C TYR A 251 5.35 -2.66 30.56
N ASP A 252 4.12 -2.37 30.96
CA ASP A 252 3.74 -2.33 32.37
C ASP A 252 3.81 -3.72 32.99
N SER A 253 3.85 -3.78 34.33
CA SER A 253 3.87 -5.04 35.04
C SER A 253 2.67 -5.93 34.68
N GLY A 254 2.93 -7.10 34.11
CA GLY A 254 1.92 -8.05 33.65
C GLY A 254 1.31 -7.74 32.28
N GLN A 255 1.79 -6.70 31.59
CA GLN A 255 1.43 -6.41 30.21
C GLN A 255 2.35 -7.15 29.23
N ASP A 256 1.81 -7.54 28.10
CA ASP A 256 2.52 -8.07 26.95
C ASP A 256 2.12 -7.32 25.67
N SER A 257 2.69 -7.67 24.53
CA SER A 257 2.39 -7.02 23.26
C SER A 257 0.89 -7.06 22.91
N ARG A 258 0.21 -8.17 23.18
CA ARG A 258 -1.20 -8.35 22.88
C ARG A 258 -2.11 -7.50 23.77
N THR A 259 -1.83 -7.48 25.06
CA THR A 259 -2.58 -6.65 26.01
C THR A 259 -2.29 -5.17 25.82
N TRP A 260 -1.07 -4.80 25.44
CA TRP A 260 -0.73 -3.43 25.08
C TRP A 260 -1.49 -2.96 23.82
N GLU A 261 -1.57 -3.79 22.76
CA GLU A 261 -2.41 -3.48 21.59
C GLU A 261 -3.87 -3.21 21.98
N ARG A 262 -4.44 -4.05 22.85
CA ARG A 262 -5.83 -3.92 23.29
C ARG A 262 -6.06 -2.68 24.17
N ASP A 263 -5.18 -2.44 25.14
CA ASP A 263 -5.43 -1.49 26.24
C ASP A 263 -4.84 -0.11 26.00
N VAL A 264 -3.86 0.01 25.09
CA VAL A 264 -3.16 1.28 24.80
C VAL A 264 -3.30 1.67 23.33
N LEU A 265 -2.87 0.82 22.40
CA LEU A 265 -2.79 1.15 20.99
C LEU A 265 -4.18 1.29 20.35
N TRP A 266 -5.08 0.35 20.60
CA TRP A 266 -6.43 0.42 20.04
C TRP A 266 -7.24 1.63 20.53
N PRO A 267 -7.26 1.99 21.82
CA PRO A 267 -7.86 3.24 22.31
C PRO A 267 -7.25 4.51 21.69
N PHE A 268 -5.93 4.51 21.42
CA PHE A 268 -5.29 5.59 20.68
C PHE A 268 -5.88 5.73 19.28
N TYR A 269 -6.02 4.64 18.52
CA TYR A 269 -6.62 4.68 17.18
C TYR A 269 -8.09 5.12 17.19
N GLN A 270 -8.85 4.75 18.21
CA GLN A 270 -10.22 5.22 18.37
C GLN A 270 -10.27 6.75 18.62
N THR A 271 -9.34 7.26 19.42
CA THR A 271 -9.18 8.69 19.65
C THR A 271 -8.76 9.41 18.37
N PHE A 272 -7.78 8.86 17.66
CA PHE A 272 -7.33 9.41 16.38
C PHE A 272 -8.45 9.40 15.33
N ARG A 273 -9.26 8.34 15.27
CA ARG A 273 -10.44 8.28 14.38
C ARG A 273 -11.44 9.41 14.68
N SER A 274 -11.70 9.67 15.95
CA SER A 274 -12.56 10.79 16.37
C SER A 274 -11.96 12.15 15.99
N LEU A 275 -10.64 12.26 16.03
CA LEU A 275 -9.90 13.45 15.57
C LEU A 275 -10.08 13.64 14.06
N MET A 276 -9.97 12.57 13.25
CA MET A 276 -10.21 12.61 11.80
C MET A 276 -11.63 13.11 11.49
N ASP A 277 -12.66 12.64 12.22
CA ASP A 277 -14.04 13.10 12.05
C ASP A 277 -14.15 14.62 12.25
N ASN A 278 -13.54 15.12 13.30
CA ASN A 278 -13.55 16.54 13.64
C ASN A 278 -12.69 17.40 12.71
N ALA A 279 -11.80 16.81 11.94
CA ALA A 279 -10.95 17.48 10.95
C ALA A 279 -11.51 17.44 9.52
N GLY A 280 -12.71 16.89 9.30
CA GLY A 280 -13.34 16.79 7.98
C GLY A 280 -12.89 15.59 7.15
N TRP A 281 -12.44 14.51 7.82
CA TRP A 281 -11.97 13.25 7.22
C TRP A 281 -12.88 12.07 7.60
N ALA A 282 -14.15 12.34 7.90
CA ALA A 282 -15.08 11.30 8.37
C ALA A 282 -15.33 10.19 7.36
N ASP A 283 -15.21 10.48 6.08
CA ASP A 283 -15.39 9.57 4.94
C ASP A 283 -14.09 8.83 4.51
N ARG A 284 -12.98 9.06 5.22
CA ARG A 284 -11.69 8.38 5.00
C ARG A 284 -11.40 7.40 6.14
N PRO A 285 -10.95 6.18 5.89
CA PRO A 285 -10.54 5.26 6.95
C PRO A 285 -9.20 5.66 7.60
N ALA A 286 -8.99 5.22 8.84
CA ALA A 286 -7.67 5.15 9.44
C ALA A 286 -7.03 3.80 9.09
N PHE A 287 -5.77 3.85 8.65
CA PHE A 287 -4.97 2.68 8.32
C PHE A 287 -4.17 2.30 9.56
N VAL A 288 -4.68 1.34 10.34
CA VAL A 288 -4.17 1.05 11.68
C VAL A 288 -3.18 -0.10 11.65
N GLU A 289 -1.99 0.16 12.16
CA GLU A 289 -0.94 -0.84 12.30
C GLU A 289 -1.03 -1.54 13.65
N PRO A 290 -0.86 -2.88 13.72
CA PRO A 290 -0.62 -3.57 14.99
C PRO A 290 0.78 -3.23 15.53
N ASN A 291 1.14 -3.78 16.67
CA ASN A 291 2.53 -3.75 17.11
C ASN A 291 3.45 -4.21 15.96
N MET A 292 4.51 -3.44 15.67
CA MET A 292 5.39 -3.65 14.53
C MET A 292 6.00 -5.06 14.44
N PHE A 293 6.07 -5.77 15.56
CA PHE A 293 6.54 -7.16 15.59
C PHE A 293 5.48 -8.18 15.15
N TRP A 294 4.27 -7.75 14.78
CA TRP A 294 3.28 -8.66 14.25
C TRP A 294 3.67 -9.14 12.85
N ASN A 295 3.48 -10.44 12.61
CA ASN A 295 3.69 -11.08 11.31
C ASN A 295 5.13 -11.04 10.76
N GLY A 296 6.14 -10.90 11.63
CA GLY A 296 7.49 -11.24 11.21
C GLY A 296 7.61 -12.75 11.01
N ASN A 297 8.45 -13.21 10.10
CA ASN A 297 8.75 -14.63 9.93
C ASN A 297 9.72 -15.18 11.01
N VAL A 298 10.11 -14.35 11.95
CA VAL A 298 10.69 -14.73 13.24
C VAL A 298 9.57 -14.73 14.26
N GLN A 299 9.49 -15.77 15.09
CA GLN A 299 8.39 -15.99 16.03
C GLN A 299 8.00 -14.71 16.77
N ASN A 300 6.76 -14.32 16.61
CA ASN A 300 6.22 -13.08 17.09
C ASN A 300 5.10 -13.31 18.11
N GLN A 301 5.02 -12.42 19.09
CA GLN A 301 4.05 -12.50 20.17
C GLN A 301 2.93 -11.45 20.09
N ALA A 302 2.99 -10.55 19.11
CA ALA A 302 1.97 -9.54 18.94
C ALA A 302 0.63 -10.13 18.49
N GLY A 303 -0.46 -9.50 18.92
CA GLY A 303 -1.81 -10.00 18.66
C GLY A 303 -2.35 -9.71 17.28
N GLY A 304 -1.92 -8.62 16.64
CA GLY A 304 -2.52 -8.11 15.40
C GLY A 304 -3.99 -7.74 15.61
N PHE A 305 -4.30 -7.07 16.70
CA PHE A 305 -5.66 -6.72 17.12
C PHE A 305 -6.59 -7.91 17.36
N LEU A 306 -6.05 -9.04 17.80
CA LEU A 306 -6.82 -10.27 18.00
C LEU A 306 -8.01 -10.07 18.96
N ASP A 307 -7.90 -9.17 19.94
CA ASP A 307 -8.89 -8.95 20.99
C ASP A 307 -9.85 -7.79 20.71
N THR A 308 -9.73 -7.10 19.56
CA THR A 308 -10.62 -5.98 19.22
C THR A 308 -11.94 -6.42 18.61
N GLY A 309 -12.02 -7.64 18.06
CA GLY A 309 -13.13 -8.08 17.21
C GLY A 309 -13.12 -7.36 15.85
N ALA A 310 -14.28 -7.29 15.19
CA ALA A 310 -14.42 -6.56 13.93
C ALA A 310 -14.20 -5.06 14.14
N ILE A 311 -13.31 -4.47 13.35
CA ILE A 311 -12.96 -3.04 13.45
C ILE A 311 -13.83 -2.15 12.54
N GLY A 312 -14.57 -2.75 11.62
CA GLY A 312 -15.57 -2.06 10.79
C GLY A 312 -15.00 -1.23 9.64
N PRO A 313 -15.89 -0.54 8.87
CA PRO A 313 -15.52 0.08 7.60
C PRO A 313 -14.74 1.39 7.74
N ARG A 314 -14.51 1.87 8.96
CA ARG A 314 -13.78 3.12 9.22
C ARG A 314 -12.28 2.90 9.43
N TYR A 315 -11.85 1.64 9.34
CA TYR A 315 -10.48 1.23 9.55
C TYR A 315 -10.04 0.28 8.44
N VAL A 316 -8.75 0.34 8.12
CA VAL A 316 -8.05 -0.60 7.28
C VAL A 316 -6.99 -1.26 8.15
N PHE A 317 -6.87 -2.57 8.08
CA PHE A 317 -5.78 -3.29 8.72
C PHE A 317 -4.52 -3.07 7.90
N ASN A 318 -3.63 -2.25 8.41
CA ASN A 318 -2.35 -1.95 7.82
C ASN A 318 -1.26 -2.78 8.50
N THR A 319 -0.33 -3.33 7.75
CA THR A 319 0.80 -4.07 8.30
C THR A 319 2.02 -3.94 7.41
N HIS A 320 3.20 -4.10 8.00
CA HIS A 320 4.46 -4.23 7.30
C HIS A 320 4.88 -5.69 7.24
N PHE A 321 5.68 -6.03 6.24
CA PHE A 321 6.30 -7.34 6.16
C PHE A 321 7.72 -7.25 5.61
N TYR A 322 8.67 -7.62 6.44
CA TYR A 322 10.06 -7.79 6.07
C TYR A 322 10.53 -9.19 6.45
N ASP A 323 11.19 -9.91 5.54
CA ASP A 323 11.80 -11.21 5.86
C ASP A 323 13.02 -11.00 6.77
N GLN A 324 12.78 -11.08 8.08
CA GLN A 324 13.81 -10.89 9.10
C GLN A 324 14.92 -11.95 9.01
N ALA A 325 14.60 -13.15 8.53
CA ALA A 325 15.58 -14.20 8.32
C ALA A 325 16.53 -13.84 7.17
N ALA A 326 15.99 -13.29 6.08
CA ALA A 326 16.77 -12.82 4.94
C ALA A 326 17.60 -11.56 5.29
N ILE A 327 17.00 -10.56 5.92
CA ILE A 327 17.65 -9.31 6.31
C ILE A 327 18.81 -9.58 7.29
N SER A 328 18.60 -10.42 8.28
CA SER A 328 19.67 -10.76 9.25
C SER A 328 20.85 -11.49 8.60
N GLY A 329 20.61 -12.18 7.48
CA GLY A 329 21.61 -13.02 6.80
C GLY A 329 22.11 -14.20 7.61
N VAL A 330 21.59 -14.40 8.82
CA VAL A 330 22.00 -15.46 9.74
C VAL A 330 21.09 -16.67 9.64
N LEU A 331 19.80 -16.46 9.48
CA LEU A 331 18.78 -17.51 9.46
C LEU A 331 18.44 -17.99 8.04
N MET A 332 18.86 -17.27 7.03
CA MET A 332 18.67 -17.61 5.63
C MET A 332 20.00 -17.61 4.87
N TRP A 333 20.46 -18.80 4.47
CA TRP A 333 21.77 -19.00 3.84
C TRP A 333 21.76 -18.89 2.32
N GLY A 334 20.59 -18.93 1.70
CA GLY A 334 20.41 -18.88 0.25
C GLY A 334 19.52 -17.72 -0.17
N LYS A 335 19.06 -17.82 -1.41
CA LYS A 335 18.02 -16.95 -1.97
C LYS A 335 16.64 -17.50 -1.64
N ALA A 336 15.62 -16.62 -1.61
CA ALA A 336 14.25 -17.04 -1.40
C ALA A 336 13.78 -17.93 -2.56
N SER A 337 13.01 -18.96 -2.25
CA SER A 337 12.28 -19.74 -3.23
C SER A 337 10.97 -19.04 -3.61
N ASP A 338 10.47 -19.32 -4.81
CA ASP A 338 9.15 -18.87 -5.22
C ASP A 338 8.09 -19.30 -4.20
N GLY A 339 7.20 -18.35 -3.82
CA GLY A 339 6.14 -18.59 -2.85
C GLY A 339 6.59 -18.74 -1.40
N GLN A 340 7.83 -18.45 -1.06
CA GLN A 340 8.38 -18.60 0.29
C GLN A 340 7.55 -17.87 1.34
N GLU A 341 7.06 -16.67 1.03
CA GLU A 341 6.32 -15.82 1.98
C GLU A 341 4.80 -16.12 2.00
N SER A 342 4.35 -17.18 1.33
CA SER A 342 2.92 -17.45 1.16
C SER A 342 2.16 -17.63 2.48
N ASP A 343 2.78 -18.25 3.50
CA ASP A 343 2.14 -18.48 4.80
C ASP A 343 2.00 -17.18 5.61
N ASP A 344 2.98 -16.28 5.49
CA ASP A 344 2.95 -14.98 6.17
C ASP A 344 1.86 -14.08 5.58
N PHE A 345 1.78 -14.04 4.26
CA PHE A 345 0.71 -13.30 3.57
C PHE A 345 -0.67 -13.96 3.69
N ALA A 346 -0.73 -15.29 3.90
CA ALA A 346 -1.98 -15.96 4.27
C ALA A 346 -2.48 -15.50 5.63
N ARG A 347 -1.59 -15.34 6.63
CA ARG A 347 -1.94 -14.77 7.96
C ARG A 347 -2.52 -13.37 7.87
N ILE A 348 -2.00 -12.52 6.96
CA ILE A 348 -2.54 -11.18 6.72
C ILE A 348 -4.00 -11.27 6.22
N ARG A 349 -4.27 -12.16 5.26
CA ARG A 349 -5.64 -12.39 4.74
C ARG A 349 -6.58 -12.93 5.82
N ASP A 350 -6.11 -13.87 6.60
CA ASP A 350 -6.90 -14.45 7.69
C ASP A 350 -7.20 -13.40 8.78
N ARG A 351 -6.25 -12.49 9.05
CA ARG A 351 -6.46 -11.36 9.97
C ARG A 351 -7.46 -10.35 9.40
N SER A 352 -7.33 -9.96 8.13
CA SER A 352 -8.32 -9.12 7.43
C SER A 352 -9.74 -9.67 7.56
N ALA A 353 -9.90 -10.97 7.32
CA ALA A 353 -11.20 -11.65 7.46
C ALA A 353 -11.72 -11.60 8.90
N ALA A 354 -10.88 -11.88 9.89
CA ALA A 354 -11.24 -11.85 11.31
C ALA A 354 -11.64 -10.45 11.79
N LEU A 355 -10.96 -9.41 11.30
CA LEU A 355 -11.25 -8.02 11.63
C LEU A 355 -12.40 -7.43 10.80
N SER A 356 -12.89 -8.14 9.79
CA SER A 356 -13.90 -7.66 8.84
C SER A 356 -13.52 -6.31 8.21
N ALA A 357 -12.24 -6.14 7.86
CA ALA A 357 -11.67 -4.93 7.28
C ALA A 357 -10.70 -5.30 6.16
N PRO A 358 -10.51 -4.43 5.14
CA PRO A 358 -9.47 -4.68 4.14
C PRO A 358 -8.09 -4.70 4.79
N ALA A 359 -7.18 -5.48 4.22
CA ALA A 359 -5.77 -5.42 4.58
C ALA A 359 -4.94 -4.78 3.46
N ILE A 360 -3.89 -4.07 3.87
CA ILE A 360 -2.85 -3.56 3.00
C ILE A 360 -1.48 -3.79 3.66
N VAL A 361 -0.47 -4.09 2.84
CA VAL A 361 0.93 -4.17 3.29
C VAL A 361 1.61 -2.89 2.84
N THR A 362 1.67 -1.89 3.73
CA THR A 362 2.16 -0.56 3.34
C THR A 362 3.68 -0.47 3.30
N GLU A 363 4.38 -1.43 3.91
CA GLU A 363 5.81 -1.59 3.70
C GLU A 363 6.17 -3.05 3.52
N PHE A 364 6.99 -3.31 2.52
CA PHE A 364 7.66 -4.58 2.27
C PHE A 364 8.85 -4.33 1.34
N GLY A 365 9.84 -5.19 1.37
CA GLY A 365 11.02 -5.09 0.51
C GLY A 365 12.25 -5.71 1.16
N HIS A 366 13.38 -5.62 0.45
CA HIS A 366 14.68 -6.09 0.93
C HIS A 366 15.77 -5.09 0.54
N PRO A 367 16.81 -4.89 1.38
CA PRO A 367 17.90 -3.97 1.07
C PRO A 367 18.61 -4.33 -0.24
N LEU A 368 18.84 -3.33 -1.11
CA LEU A 368 19.56 -3.46 -2.38
C LEU A 368 21.05 -3.21 -2.24
N SER A 369 21.54 -2.88 -1.03
CA SER A 369 22.95 -2.75 -0.69
C SER A 369 23.25 -3.51 0.61
N GLY A 370 24.55 -3.61 0.94
CA GLY A 370 24.97 -4.37 2.12
C GLY A 370 25.13 -5.87 1.88
N TYR A 371 25.37 -6.61 2.95
CA TYR A 371 25.80 -8.02 2.89
C TYR A 371 24.71 -9.03 2.52
N THR A 372 23.44 -8.64 2.52
CA THR A 372 22.30 -9.49 2.14
C THR A 372 21.64 -9.06 0.81
N SER A 373 22.18 -8.05 0.14
CA SER A 373 21.59 -7.47 -1.08
C SER A 373 21.45 -8.45 -2.24
N ASP A 374 22.25 -9.51 -2.27
CA ASP A 374 22.14 -10.58 -3.26
C ASP A 374 20.85 -11.40 -3.14
N LYS A 375 20.13 -11.28 -2.02
CA LYS A 375 18.84 -11.94 -1.78
C LYS A 375 17.65 -11.11 -2.27
N ALA A 376 17.83 -9.77 -2.36
CA ALA A 376 16.75 -8.84 -2.67
C ALA A 376 15.85 -9.27 -3.84
N PRO A 377 16.36 -9.60 -5.03
CA PRO A 377 15.48 -9.93 -6.15
C PRO A 377 14.56 -11.13 -5.87
N SER A 378 15.07 -12.14 -5.18
CA SER A 378 14.31 -13.36 -4.89
C SER A 378 13.32 -13.16 -3.73
N VAL A 379 13.69 -12.40 -2.71
CA VAL A 379 12.83 -12.08 -1.56
C VAL A 379 11.69 -11.18 -1.99
N ASP A 380 11.97 -10.11 -2.73
CA ASP A 380 10.94 -9.21 -3.25
C ASP A 380 9.97 -9.95 -4.19
N LYS A 381 10.48 -10.86 -5.04
CA LYS A 381 9.61 -11.71 -5.85
C LYS A 381 8.68 -12.57 -5.01
N ALA A 382 9.19 -13.21 -3.96
CA ALA A 382 8.38 -14.04 -3.06
C ALA A 382 7.31 -13.21 -2.33
N MET A 383 7.64 -11.97 -1.90
CA MET A 383 6.68 -11.03 -1.30
C MET A 383 5.58 -10.63 -2.29
N TYR A 384 5.94 -10.28 -3.53
CA TYR A 384 4.95 -9.97 -4.56
C TYR A 384 4.03 -11.16 -4.86
N GLN A 385 4.56 -12.38 -4.90
CA GLN A 385 3.76 -13.61 -5.05
C GLN A 385 2.81 -13.79 -3.86
N GLY A 386 3.26 -13.48 -2.64
CA GLY A 386 2.44 -13.46 -1.44
C GLY A 386 1.31 -12.42 -1.51
N LEU A 387 1.57 -11.23 -2.05
CA LEU A 387 0.54 -10.22 -2.30
C LEU A 387 -0.49 -10.68 -3.35
N ASP A 388 -0.03 -11.33 -4.41
CA ASP A 388 -0.88 -11.70 -5.53
C ASP A 388 -1.93 -12.75 -5.14
N SER A 389 -1.56 -13.74 -4.29
CA SER A 389 -2.49 -14.83 -3.98
C SER A 389 -2.15 -15.56 -2.69
N ARG A 390 -3.15 -16.23 -2.13
CA ARG A 390 -2.91 -17.29 -1.16
C ARG A 390 -2.51 -18.54 -1.91
N LEU A 391 -1.27 -18.98 -1.73
CA LEU A 391 -0.72 -20.17 -2.33
C LEU A 391 -0.70 -21.28 -1.28
N THR A 392 -1.30 -22.42 -1.59
CA THR A 392 -1.30 -23.61 -0.73
C THR A 392 -0.80 -24.82 -1.51
N GLY A 393 -0.11 -25.72 -0.82
CA GLY A 393 0.53 -26.88 -1.44
C GLY A 393 2.06 -26.75 -1.44
N ALA A 394 2.74 -27.84 -1.72
CA ALA A 394 4.17 -27.91 -1.51
C ALA A 394 4.94 -26.96 -2.42
N GLN A 395 5.61 -26.02 -1.83
CA GLN A 395 6.61 -25.16 -2.46
C GLN A 395 7.67 -25.95 -3.24
N TRP A 396 7.87 -27.21 -2.87
CA TRP A 396 8.92 -28.09 -3.39
C TRP A 396 8.42 -29.21 -4.34
N TRP A 397 7.11 -29.53 -4.42
CA TRP A 397 6.63 -30.80 -5.01
C TRP A 397 5.46 -30.69 -5.97
N GLY A 398 5.15 -29.51 -6.47
CA GLY A 398 4.51 -29.46 -7.80
C GLY A 398 3.00 -29.29 -7.89
N SER A 399 2.21 -29.19 -6.84
CA SER A 399 0.81 -28.74 -6.97
C SER A 399 0.52 -27.56 -6.05
N VAL A 400 0.45 -26.39 -6.62
CA VAL A 400 0.08 -25.18 -5.89
C VAL A 400 -1.38 -24.88 -6.15
N ALA A 401 -2.21 -24.84 -5.11
CA ALA A 401 -3.54 -24.28 -5.21
C ALA A 401 -3.46 -22.78 -4.94
N THR A 402 -4.12 -22.02 -5.79
CA THR A 402 -4.14 -20.56 -5.75
C THR A 402 -5.54 -20.10 -5.40
N SER A 403 -5.68 -19.21 -4.42
CA SER A 403 -6.98 -18.71 -4.00
C SER A 403 -6.87 -17.37 -3.27
N GLY A 404 -8.02 -16.73 -3.05
CA GLY A 404 -8.19 -15.56 -2.22
C GLY A 404 -7.99 -14.24 -2.94
N PRO A 405 -8.27 -13.14 -2.22
CA PRO A 405 -8.13 -11.80 -2.77
C PRO A 405 -6.65 -11.45 -2.98
N VAL A 406 -6.41 -10.58 -3.94
CA VAL A 406 -5.13 -9.89 -4.10
C VAL A 406 -5.00 -8.88 -2.96
N LEU A 407 -3.88 -8.89 -2.23
CA LEU A 407 -3.60 -7.86 -1.24
C LEU A 407 -3.04 -6.61 -1.91
N SER A 408 -3.46 -5.46 -1.43
CA SER A 408 -2.84 -4.19 -1.77
C SER A 408 -1.49 -4.03 -1.07
N GLY A 409 -0.57 -3.23 -1.63
CA GLY A 409 0.70 -2.96 -0.97
C GLY A 409 1.53 -1.88 -1.64
N THR A 410 2.37 -1.21 -0.82
CA THR A 410 3.35 -0.22 -1.24
C THR A 410 4.75 -0.67 -0.82
N GLN A 411 5.64 -0.85 -1.79
CA GLN A 411 7.01 -1.27 -1.52
C GLN A 411 7.79 -0.15 -0.83
N TRP A 412 8.61 -0.46 0.13
CA TRP A 412 9.65 0.40 0.66
C TRP A 412 10.87 0.23 -0.25
N GLN A 413 11.38 1.24 -1.04
CA GLN A 413 10.77 2.56 -1.21
C GLN A 413 11.07 3.14 -2.60
N TRP A 414 10.55 4.33 -2.90
CA TRP A 414 10.85 5.11 -4.08
C TRP A 414 11.62 6.38 -3.71
N ASP A 415 12.94 6.34 -3.85
CA ASP A 415 13.86 7.45 -3.60
C ASP A 415 14.72 7.72 -4.84
N ILE A 416 14.36 8.75 -5.59
CA ILE A 416 15.07 9.14 -6.82
C ILE A 416 16.49 9.67 -6.55
N TYR A 417 16.80 10.04 -5.32
CA TYR A 417 18.10 10.56 -4.92
C TYR A 417 19.02 9.49 -4.32
N SER A 418 18.61 8.22 -4.36
CA SER A 418 19.45 7.13 -3.86
C SER A 418 20.88 7.20 -4.38
N GLY A 419 21.83 7.13 -3.47
CA GLY A 419 23.25 7.29 -3.74
C GLY A 419 23.73 8.75 -3.90
N ARG A 420 22.85 9.74 -3.77
CA ARG A 420 23.17 11.18 -3.95
C ARG A 420 22.96 12.02 -2.70
N HIS A 421 22.58 11.40 -1.59
CA HIS A 421 22.49 12.08 -0.30
C HIS A 421 23.86 12.32 0.28
N HIS A 422 23.99 13.40 1.07
CA HIS A 422 25.25 13.84 1.66
C HIS A 422 25.12 14.27 3.12
N GLU A 423 23.98 13.99 3.76
CA GLU A 423 23.77 14.34 5.17
C GLU A 423 24.63 13.48 6.10
N LEU A 424 25.14 14.09 7.16
CA LEU A 424 25.91 13.37 8.18
C LEU A 424 24.96 12.62 9.12
N MET A 425 25.16 11.32 9.27
CA MET A 425 24.37 10.52 10.20
C MET A 425 24.76 10.86 11.64
N ASN A 426 23.79 11.32 12.42
CA ASN A 426 23.99 11.74 13.82
C ASN A 426 25.13 12.75 14.00
N ASP A 427 25.31 13.68 13.04
CA ASP A 427 26.40 14.65 13.01
C ASP A 427 27.80 14.01 13.00
N ASN A 428 27.95 12.76 12.56
CA ASN A 428 29.21 12.04 12.50
C ASN A 428 29.93 12.34 11.18
N PRO A 429 31.11 13.02 11.21
CA PRO A 429 31.82 13.38 9.99
C PRO A 429 32.36 12.17 9.20
N ASP A 430 32.48 11.02 9.84
CA ASP A 430 32.95 9.78 9.20
C ASP A 430 31.81 8.97 8.54
N LYS A 431 30.56 9.43 8.66
CA LYS A 431 29.40 8.72 8.14
C LYS A 431 28.49 9.65 7.35
N VAL A 432 28.50 9.48 6.04
CA VAL A 432 27.61 10.19 5.13
C VAL A 432 26.45 9.27 4.75
N GLN A 433 25.24 9.76 4.90
CA GLN A 433 24.04 9.07 4.41
C GLN A 433 23.97 9.23 2.90
N THR A 434 23.80 8.12 2.20
CA THR A 434 23.67 8.09 0.74
C THR A 434 22.31 7.57 0.27
N THR A 435 21.46 7.16 1.19
CA THR A 435 20.11 6.63 0.91
C THR A 435 19.08 7.36 1.76
N GLY A 436 17.83 7.36 1.34
CA GLY A 436 16.75 7.98 2.09
C GLY A 436 16.36 7.26 3.39
N ASP A 437 16.89 6.05 3.63
CA ASP A 437 16.53 5.26 4.83
C ASP A 437 17.23 5.75 6.10
N ALA A 438 18.29 6.52 5.97
CA ALA A 438 19.07 7.06 7.08
C ALA A 438 19.75 5.99 7.98
N TRP A 439 19.87 4.75 7.51
CA TRP A 439 20.52 3.64 8.21
C TRP A 439 21.76 3.16 7.46
N ASN A 440 22.71 2.67 8.20
CA ASN A 440 23.91 2.14 7.59
C ASN A 440 23.65 0.79 6.91
N GLY A 441 23.82 0.74 5.57
CA GLY A 441 23.63 -0.46 4.77
C GLY A 441 22.19 -0.83 4.45
N GLU A 442 21.22 0.02 4.78
CA GLU A 442 19.80 -0.20 4.48
C GLU A 442 19.33 0.70 3.34
N ASP A 443 19.56 0.24 2.12
CA ASP A 443 19.15 0.92 0.90
C ASP A 443 18.09 0.09 0.17
N PHE A 444 16.83 0.49 0.33
CA PHE A 444 15.67 -0.17 -0.29
C PHE A 444 15.19 0.54 -1.56
N SER A 445 15.89 1.58 -2.01
CA SER A 445 15.40 2.43 -3.10
C SER A 445 15.26 1.67 -4.41
N ALA A 446 14.01 1.49 -4.86
CA ALA A 446 13.68 0.79 -6.11
C ALA A 446 14.14 1.55 -7.37
N VAL A 447 14.40 2.85 -7.25
CA VAL A 447 14.75 3.77 -8.32
C VAL A 447 16.03 4.55 -7.98
N ALA A 448 16.75 4.99 -9.01
CA ALA A 448 17.80 5.99 -8.89
C ALA A 448 17.83 6.86 -10.14
N LEU A 449 18.60 7.95 -10.10
CA LEU A 449 18.88 8.78 -11.28
C LEU A 449 20.26 8.43 -11.85
N ASP A 450 20.34 8.32 -13.16
CA ASP A 450 21.63 8.24 -13.87
C ASP A 450 22.34 9.61 -13.93
N ASP A 451 23.52 9.66 -14.55
CA ASP A 451 24.30 10.89 -14.68
C ASP A 451 23.62 11.98 -15.54
N SER A 452 22.65 11.61 -16.36
CA SER A 452 21.84 12.54 -17.14
C SER A 452 20.61 13.07 -16.36
N GLY A 453 20.33 12.50 -15.18
CA GLY A 453 19.14 12.80 -14.38
C GLY A 453 17.92 11.98 -14.80
N ALA A 454 18.05 10.97 -15.66
CA ALA A 454 16.97 10.08 -16.01
C ALA A 454 16.77 9.00 -14.93
N ALA A 455 15.51 8.78 -14.55
CA ALA A 455 15.16 7.74 -13.59
C ALA A 455 15.25 6.34 -14.21
N TYR A 456 15.78 5.39 -13.45
CA TYR A 456 15.83 3.99 -13.84
C TYR A 456 15.54 3.07 -12.64
N LEU A 457 14.98 1.88 -12.91
CA LEU A 457 14.76 0.86 -11.89
C LEU A 457 16.08 0.18 -11.52
N ARG A 458 16.35 0.05 -10.24
CA ARG A 458 17.55 -0.63 -9.72
C ARG A 458 17.37 -2.15 -9.64
N GLN A 459 16.15 -2.62 -9.71
CA GLN A 459 15.77 -4.04 -9.78
C GLN A 459 15.29 -4.42 -11.17
N ASP A 460 15.06 -5.73 -11.40
CA ASP A 460 14.52 -6.21 -12.66
C ASP A 460 13.13 -5.61 -12.94
N ALA A 461 13.01 -4.92 -14.06
CA ALA A 461 11.76 -4.28 -14.48
C ALA A 461 10.58 -5.28 -14.58
N ARG A 462 10.86 -6.56 -14.88
CA ARG A 462 9.80 -7.59 -14.92
C ARG A 462 9.16 -7.82 -13.56
N LEU A 463 9.90 -7.61 -12.49
CA LEU A 463 9.40 -7.70 -11.12
C LEU A 463 8.53 -6.49 -10.76
N LEU A 464 8.95 -5.27 -11.12
CA LEU A 464 8.32 -4.03 -10.67
C LEU A 464 7.25 -3.51 -11.64
N ASP A 465 7.47 -3.63 -12.96
CA ASP A 465 6.48 -3.32 -14.00
C ASP A 465 5.61 -4.56 -14.26
N ARG A 466 4.62 -4.76 -13.40
CA ARG A 466 3.87 -6.00 -13.23
C ARG A 466 2.53 -6.01 -13.95
N ILE A 467 2.04 -7.22 -14.26
CA ILE A 467 0.62 -7.45 -14.48
C ILE A 467 -0.05 -7.51 -13.10
N TYR A 468 -1.14 -6.77 -12.91
CA TYR A 468 -2.03 -6.91 -11.75
C TYR A 468 -3.44 -6.41 -12.05
N PRO A 469 -4.49 -6.98 -11.41
CA PRO A 469 -5.88 -6.56 -11.62
C PRO A 469 -6.14 -5.29 -10.80
N ALA A 470 -6.05 -4.12 -11.44
CA ALA A 470 -6.20 -2.83 -10.76
C ALA A 470 -7.63 -2.58 -10.29
N ALA A 471 -8.63 -3.01 -11.09
CA ALA A 471 -10.04 -2.94 -10.71
C ALA A 471 -10.80 -4.15 -11.24
N VAL A 472 -11.45 -4.91 -10.38
CA VAL A 472 -12.16 -6.14 -10.73
C VAL A 472 -13.67 -5.95 -10.60
N ALA A 473 -14.39 -6.15 -11.70
CA ALA A 473 -15.86 -6.08 -11.74
C ALA A 473 -16.48 -7.25 -10.96
N GLY A 474 -16.49 -7.14 -9.64
CA GLY A 474 -16.94 -8.15 -8.72
C GLY A 474 -15.92 -8.51 -7.65
N ARG A 475 -15.54 -9.78 -7.54
CA ARG A 475 -14.63 -10.28 -6.52
C ARG A 475 -13.57 -11.18 -7.12
N THR A 476 -12.30 -10.91 -6.84
CA THR A 476 -11.17 -11.78 -7.19
C THR A 476 -11.24 -13.09 -6.41
N LEU A 477 -11.15 -14.20 -7.12
CA LEU A 477 -11.12 -15.55 -6.57
C LEU A 477 -9.71 -16.13 -6.57
N ALA A 478 -8.93 -15.82 -7.62
CA ALA A 478 -7.51 -16.16 -7.73
C ALA A 478 -6.82 -15.22 -8.70
N PHE A 479 -5.58 -14.87 -8.39
CA PHE A 479 -4.69 -14.17 -9.30
C PHE A 479 -3.27 -14.66 -9.09
N VAL A 480 -2.53 -14.85 -10.17
CA VAL A 480 -1.09 -15.10 -10.15
C VAL A 480 -0.42 -14.38 -11.30
N TYR A 481 0.79 -13.91 -11.05
CA TYR A 481 1.68 -13.38 -12.08
C TYR A 481 3.05 -14.03 -11.96
N GLU A 482 3.50 -14.66 -13.05
CA GLU A 482 4.86 -15.15 -13.20
C GLU A 482 5.66 -14.22 -14.11
N ASP A 483 6.57 -13.46 -13.53
CA ASP A 483 7.36 -12.41 -14.18
C ASP A 483 8.59 -12.94 -14.93
N ARG A 484 8.99 -14.18 -14.69
CA ARG A 484 10.21 -14.79 -15.23
C ARG A 484 11.50 -14.04 -14.89
N SER A 485 11.50 -13.21 -13.86
CA SER A 485 12.74 -12.72 -13.29
C SER A 485 13.48 -13.90 -12.65
N ARG A 486 14.72 -14.14 -13.09
CA ARG A 486 15.48 -15.32 -12.70
C ARG A 486 16.48 -15.06 -11.58
N ASP A 487 16.27 -14.09 -10.79
CA ASP A 487 17.23 -13.75 -9.76
C ASP A 487 17.16 -14.65 -8.52
N GLY A 488 16.15 -15.52 -8.46
CA GLY A 488 16.14 -16.63 -7.53
C GLY A 488 16.77 -17.85 -8.15
N ASP A 489 17.66 -18.49 -7.45
CA ASP A 489 17.96 -19.90 -7.66
C ASP A 489 16.75 -20.73 -7.19
N SER A 490 15.56 -20.42 -7.71
CA SER A 490 14.45 -21.34 -7.52
C SER A 490 14.86 -22.62 -8.23
N PRO A 491 15.24 -23.68 -7.52
CA PRO A 491 15.80 -24.88 -8.13
C PRO A 491 14.77 -25.64 -8.97
N MET A 492 13.54 -25.14 -9.02
CA MET A 492 12.46 -25.73 -9.79
C MET A 492 11.69 -24.66 -10.53
N ALA A 493 11.31 -24.96 -11.76
CA ALA A 493 10.36 -24.16 -12.54
C ALA A 493 9.01 -24.20 -11.81
N TRP A 494 8.87 -23.35 -10.79
CA TRP A 494 7.65 -23.23 -10.04
C TRP A 494 6.59 -22.59 -10.94
N MET A 495 5.47 -23.27 -11.06
CA MET A 495 4.34 -22.75 -11.80
C MET A 495 3.17 -22.61 -10.81
N PRO A 496 2.76 -21.37 -10.52
CA PRO A 496 1.61 -21.13 -9.66
C PRO A 496 0.28 -21.57 -10.28
N VAL A 497 0.31 -21.99 -11.54
CA VAL A 497 -0.81 -22.68 -12.19
C VAL A 497 -0.71 -24.17 -11.87
N PRO A 498 -1.79 -24.82 -11.41
CA PRO A 498 -1.76 -26.25 -11.09
C PRO A 498 -1.15 -27.10 -12.18
N SER A 499 -0.38 -28.11 -11.81
CA SER A 499 0.22 -29.06 -12.76
C SER A 499 -0.83 -29.83 -13.60
N SER A 500 -2.10 -29.74 -13.19
CA SER A 500 -3.28 -30.26 -13.92
C SER A 500 -3.69 -29.42 -15.14
N LEU A 501 -2.98 -28.33 -15.44
CA LEU A 501 -3.25 -27.45 -16.59
C LEU A 501 -2.14 -27.51 -17.66
N PRO A 502 -1.88 -28.68 -18.28
CA PRO A 502 -0.76 -28.85 -19.18
C PRO A 502 -0.85 -28.02 -20.47
N ASN A 503 -2.06 -27.70 -20.95
CA ASN A 503 -2.23 -26.85 -22.14
C ASN A 503 -1.91 -25.38 -21.80
N VAL A 504 -2.29 -24.89 -20.61
CA VAL A 504 -1.88 -23.57 -20.12
C VAL A 504 -0.36 -23.52 -20.02
N GLN A 505 0.25 -24.49 -19.34
CA GLN A 505 1.70 -24.59 -19.19
C GLN A 505 2.43 -24.59 -20.54
N THR A 506 1.96 -25.38 -21.50
CA THR A 506 2.56 -25.43 -22.85
C THR A 506 2.38 -24.10 -23.59
N THR A 507 1.22 -23.44 -23.42
CA THR A 507 0.93 -22.16 -24.08
C THR A 507 1.83 -21.04 -23.56
N VAL A 508 2.04 -20.93 -22.25
CA VAL A 508 2.87 -19.89 -21.66
C VAL A 508 4.37 -20.21 -21.73
N SER A 509 4.74 -21.50 -21.69
CA SER A 509 6.13 -21.96 -21.79
C SER A 509 7.09 -21.13 -20.90
N SER A 510 8.07 -20.45 -21.51
CA SER A 510 9.03 -19.56 -20.83
C SER A 510 8.59 -18.10 -20.76
N SER A 511 7.40 -17.78 -21.24
CA SER A 511 6.90 -16.40 -21.31
C SER A 511 6.37 -15.94 -19.95
N ARG A 512 6.32 -14.61 -19.76
CA ARG A 512 5.59 -14.02 -18.63
C ARG A 512 4.11 -14.30 -18.82
N TYR A 513 3.41 -14.52 -17.71
CA TYR A 513 1.96 -14.74 -17.79
C TYR A 513 1.27 -14.37 -16.47
N ALA A 514 -0.02 -14.04 -16.58
CA ALA A 514 -0.91 -13.95 -15.44
C ALA A 514 -2.16 -14.78 -15.69
N VAL A 515 -2.74 -15.31 -14.61
CA VAL A 515 -4.07 -15.91 -14.61
C VAL A 515 -4.91 -15.16 -13.60
N LEU A 516 -6.06 -14.64 -14.05
CA LEU A 516 -7.07 -14.00 -13.20
C LEU A 516 -8.35 -14.81 -13.25
N VAL A 517 -8.90 -15.13 -12.09
CA VAL A 517 -10.24 -15.72 -11.93
C VAL A 517 -11.03 -14.82 -11.01
N TRP A 518 -12.24 -14.43 -11.45
CA TRP A 518 -13.10 -13.55 -10.65
C TRP A 518 -14.58 -13.94 -10.78
N ARG A 519 -15.35 -13.58 -9.76
CA ARG A 519 -16.81 -13.71 -9.78
C ARG A 519 -17.41 -12.36 -10.11
N SER A 520 -18.18 -12.26 -11.17
CA SER A 520 -18.79 -11.01 -11.64
C SER A 520 -19.73 -10.40 -10.60
N GLY A 521 -19.75 -9.07 -10.58
CA GLY A 521 -20.59 -8.24 -9.71
C GLY A 521 -20.48 -6.77 -10.11
N GLY A 522 -21.15 -5.89 -9.35
CA GLY A 522 -21.15 -4.46 -9.64
C GLY A 522 -22.16 -4.06 -10.72
N ASP A 523 -21.93 -2.90 -11.32
CA ASP A 523 -22.83 -2.23 -12.28
C ASP A 523 -22.54 -2.56 -13.76
N GLY A 524 -21.68 -3.53 -14.04
CA GLY A 524 -21.28 -3.93 -15.38
C GLY A 524 -20.06 -3.17 -15.93
N ALA A 525 -19.38 -2.37 -15.12
CA ALA A 525 -18.10 -1.79 -15.49
C ALA A 525 -17.06 -2.90 -15.81
N ALA A 526 -16.06 -2.58 -16.63
CA ALA A 526 -15.07 -3.56 -17.03
C ALA A 526 -14.08 -3.87 -15.89
N THR A 527 -13.58 -5.11 -15.86
CA THR A 527 -12.38 -5.45 -15.08
C THR A 527 -11.15 -4.90 -15.78
N GLU A 528 -10.32 -4.16 -15.06
CA GLU A 528 -9.11 -3.52 -15.57
C GLU A 528 -7.86 -4.19 -15.01
N VAL A 529 -6.98 -4.61 -15.92
CA VAL A 529 -5.69 -5.24 -15.59
C VAL A 529 -4.57 -4.36 -16.13
N LYS A 530 -3.61 -4.00 -15.29
CA LYS A 530 -2.41 -3.27 -15.71
C LYS A 530 -1.46 -4.22 -16.43
N LEU A 531 -0.81 -3.69 -17.48
CA LEU A 531 0.13 -4.44 -18.31
C LEU A 531 1.49 -3.74 -18.33
N PRO A 532 2.60 -4.49 -18.32
CA PRO A 532 3.95 -3.93 -18.45
C PRO A 532 4.15 -3.16 -19.76
N ALA A 533 5.08 -2.22 -19.76
CA ALA A 533 5.45 -1.49 -20.98
C ALA A 533 5.94 -2.45 -22.07
N GLY A 534 5.43 -2.25 -23.30
CA GLY A 534 5.80 -3.07 -24.44
C GLY A 534 5.39 -4.55 -24.34
N PHE A 535 4.46 -4.88 -23.43
CA PHE A 535 3.95 -6.23 -23.28
C PHE A 535 3.21 -6.68 -24.54
N ARG A 536 3.58 -7.86 -25.08
CA ARG A 536 2.88 -8.45 -26.24
C ARG A 536 1.69 -9.24 -25.72
N ASN A 537 0.52 -8.75 -26.04
CA ASN A 537 -0.71 -9.30 -25.46
C ASN A 537 -1.24 -10.47 -26.26
N THR A 538 -1.13 -11.65 -25.67
CA THR A 538 -1.89 -12.83 -26.09
C THR A 538 -2.85 -13.18 -24.95
N ILE A 539 -4.15 -13.17 -25.23
CA ILE A 539 -5.15 -13.33 -24.18
C ILE A 539 -6.12 -14.45 -24.55
N ALA A 540 -6.35 -15.36 -23.59
CA ALA A 540 -7.44 -16.32 -23.62
C ALA A 540 -8.40 -16.01 -22.47
N SER A 541 -9.60 -15.53 -22.77
CA SER A 541 -10.64 -15.18 -21.79
C SER A 541 -12.01 -15.67 -22.26
N ASP A 542 -12.92 -15.88 -21.33
CA ASP A 542 -14.33 -16.17 -21.62
C ASP A 542 -15.15 -14.92 -21.93
N VAL A 543 -14.61 -13.73 -21.63
CA VAL A 543 -15.26 -12.43 -21.93
C VAL A 543 -14.50 -11.67 -23.01
N ALA A 544 -15.18 -10.75 -23.68
CA ALA A 544 -14.57 -9.83 -24.63
C ALA A 544 -13.62 -8.87 -23.93
N TYR A 545 -12.59 -8.40 -24.64
CA TYR A 545 -11.60 -7.48 -24.08
C TYR A 545 -11.15 -6.42 -25.09
N THR A 546 -10.61 -5.33 -24.55
CA THR A 546 -9.91 -4.27 -25.28
C THR A 546 -8.62 -3.92 -24.56
N ILE A 547 -7.68 -3.32 -25.30
CA ILE A 547 -6.41 -2.83 -24.76
C ILE A 547 -6.34 -1.33 -25.04
N SER A 548 -5.90 -0.56 -24.05
CA SER A 548 -5.72 0.88 -24.18
C SER A 548 -4.70 1.23 -25.28
N ALA A 549 -4.81 2.43 -25.83
CA ALA A 549 -3.94 2.87 -26.94
C ALA A 549 -2.44 2.87 -26.59
N ASP A 550 -2.10 3.08 -25.31
CA ASP A 550 -0.74 3.00 -24.79
C ASP A 550 -0.28 1.58 -24.49
N GLY A 551 -1.18 0.59 -24.62
CA GLY A 551 -0.89 -0.82 -24.33
C GLY A 551 -0.75 -1.16 -22.84
N ARG A 552 -1.10 -0.24 -21.93
CA ARG A 552 -0.85 -0.37 -20.48
C ARG A 552 -2.05 -0.88 -19.68
N THR A 553 -3.23 -0.93 -20.27
CA THR A 553 -4.45 -1.39 -19.59
C THR A 553 -5.24 -2.34 -20.49
N LEU A 554 -5.50 -3.54 -19.96
CA LEU A 554 -6.45 -4.51 -20.51
C LEU A 554 -7.77 -4.33 -19.81
N SER A 555 -8.85 -4.09 -20.58
CA SER A 555 -10.22 -4.02 -20.09
C SER A 555 -10.98 -5.26 -20.52
N LEU A 556 -11.39 -6.08 -19.55
CA LEU A 556 -12.22 -7.27 -19.72
C LEU A 556 -13.68 -6.89 -19.48
N SER A 557 -14.58 -7.24 -20.41
CA SER A 557 -15.97 -6.81 -20.34
C SER A 557 -16.64 -7.25 -19.03
N GLY A 558 -17.30 -6.29 -18.36
CA GLY A 558 -18.14 -6.53 -17.18
C GLY A 558 -19.60 -6.86 -17.51
N ALA A 559 -19.97 -6.84 -18.80
CA ALA A 559 -21.34 -7.12 -19.22
C ALA A 559 -21.67 -8.60 -19.05
N GLY A 560 -22.64 -8.92 -18.21
CA GLY A 560 -23.07 -10.29 -17.96
C GLY A 560 -23.91 -10.43 -16.70
N ALA A 561 -24.30 -11.66 -16.39
CA ALA A 561 -25.03 -11.96 -15.17
C ALA A 561 -24.09 -11.85 -13.94
N THR A 562 -24.60 -11.28 -12.86
CA THR A 562 -23.90 -11.24 -11.56
C THR A 562 -23.71 -12.66 -11.00
N GLY A 563 -22.56 -12.94 -10.40
CA GLY A 563 -22.25 -14.20 -9.73
C GLY A 563 -21.61 -15.25 -10.65
N VAL A 564 -21.36 -14.94 -11.92
CA VAL A 564 -20.69 -15.85 -12.86
C VAL A 564 -19.18 -15.82 -12.62
N VAL A 565 -18.55 -16.99 -12.66
CA VAL A 565 -17.09 -17.11 -12.59
C VAL A 565 -16.51 -16.90 -13.97
N HIS A 566 -15.61 -15.94 -14.09
CA HIS A 566 -14.86 -15.59 -15.28
C HIS A 566 -13.36 -15.87 -15.10
N TYR A 567 -12.65 -15.98 -16.21
CA TYR A 567 -11.20 -16.19 -16.19
C TYR A 567 -10.50 -15.48 -17.37
N ALA A 568 -9.23 -15.17 -17.18
CA ALA A 568 -8.35 -14.67 -18.21
C ALA A 568 -6.93 -15.22 -18.03
N LEU A 569 -6.34 -15.73 -19.12
CA LEU A 569 -4.90 -15.97 -19.26
C LEU A 569 -4.31 -14.83 -20.08
N ILE A 570 -3.32 -14.16 -19.55
CA ILE A 570 -2.63 -13.02 -20.16
C ILE A 570 -1.15 -13.41 -20.27
N THR A 571 -0.55 -13.34 -21.46
CA THR A 571 0.84 -13.78 -21.65
C THR A 571 1.53 -12.99 -22.77
N ASP A 572 2.84 -12.86 -22.71
CA ASP A 572 3.67 -12.33 -23.79
C ASP A 572 4.26 -13.45 -24.69
N ALA A 573 3.71 -14.65 -24.61
CA ALA A 573 4.09 -15.76 -25.45
C ALA A 573 4.04 -15.38 -26.94
N THR A 574 5.10 -15.75 -27.67
CA THR A 574 5.20 -15.43 -29.10
C THR A 574 4.26 -16.31 -29.90
N ALA A 575 3.17 -15.71 -30.41
CA ALA A 575 2.23 -16.28 -31.37
C ALA A 575 1.84 -17.76 -31.11
N PRO A 576 1.22 -18.08 -29.93
CA PRO A 576 0.63 -19.40 -29.77
C PRO A 576 -0.41 -19.63 -30.86
N SER A 577 -0.53 -20.87 -31.33
CA SER A 577 -1.56 -21.19 -32.32
C SER A 577 -2.96 -21.00 -31.75
N ALA A 578 -3.92 -20.70 -32.60
CA ALA A 578 -5.32 -20.58 -32.19
C ALA A 578 -5.83 -21.86 -31.48
N ALA A 579 -5.33 -23.02 -31.90
CA ALA A 579 -5.65 -24.32 -31.29
C ALA A 579 -5.08 -24.40 -29.86
N ALA A 580 -3.82 -23.95 -29.63
CA ALA A 580 -3.21 -23.93 -28.30
C ALA A 580 -3.98 -23.01 -27.35
N LEU A 581 -4.32 -21.77 -27.80
CA LEU A 581 -5.13 -20.85 -27.01
C LEU A 581 -6.51 -21.40 -26.67
N THR A 582 -7.15 -22.09 -27.61
CA THR A 582 -8.45 -22.73 -27.38
C THR A 582 -8.34 -23.86 -26.35
N ALA A 583 -7.29 -24.69 -26.45
CA ALA A 583 -7.04 -25.74 -25.48
C ALA A 583 -6.78 -25.20 -24.07
N ALA A 584 -5.92 -24.17 -23.94
CA ALA A 584 -5.66 -23.48 -22.67
C ALA A 584 -6.94 -22.84 -22.10
N LYS A 585 -7.77 -22.20 -22.93
CA LYS A 585 -9.04 -21.61 -22.55
C LYS A 585 -10.01 -22.66 -21.97
N ASN A 586 -10.17 -23.80 -22.64
CA ASN A 586 -11.06 -24.88 -22.19
C ASN A 586 -10.56 -25.50 -20.87
N GLU A 587 -9.26 -25.63 -20.71
CA GLU A 587 -8.63 -26.14 -19.49
C GLU A 587 -8.83 -25.18 -18.31
N LEU A 588 -8.63 -23.87 -18.52
CA LEU A 588 -8.93 -22.84 -17.51
C LEU A 588 -10.40 -22.80 -17.13
N ALA A 589 -11.30 -22.90 -18.11
CA ALA A 589 -12.74 -22.96 -17.84
C ALA A 589 -13.10 -24.13 -16.93
N GLY A 590 -12.56 -25.33 -17.22
CA GLY A 590 -12.77 -26.52 -16.41
C GLY A 590 -12.22 -26.37 -14.99
N TRP A 591 -11.01 -25.83 -14.87
CA TRP A 591 -10.40 -25.57 -13.56
C TRP A 591 -11.16 -24.51 -12.76
N ALA A 592 -11.50 -23.37 -13.35
CA ALA A 592 -12.22 -22.30 -12.67
C ALA A 592 -13.60 -22.78 -12.17
N ALA A 593 -14.33 -23.54 -13.00
CA ALA A 593 -15.63 -24.10 -12.62
C ALA A 593 -15.54 -25.16 -11.50
N ALA A 594 -14.43 -25.89 -11.43
CA ALA A 594 -14.23 -26.93 -10.41
C ALA A 594 -13.70 -26.38 -9.07
N ALA A 595 -12.91 -25.27 -9.11
CA ALA A 595 -12.26 -24.72 -7.95
C ALA A 595 -13.08 -23.63 -7.24
N PHE A 596 -13.97 -22.94 -7.97
CA PHE A 596 -14.70 -21.75 -7.50
C PHE A 596 -16.19 -21.78 -7.83
#